data_5307aca618a72bb21d217451acf67384
#
_entry.id   5307aca618a72bb21d217451acf67384
#
_cell.length_a   1.000
_cell.length_b   1.000
_cell.length_c   1.000
_cell.angle_alpha   90.00
_cell.angle_beta   90.00
_cell.angle_gamma   90.00
#
_symmetry.space_group_name_H-M   'P 1'
#
loop_
_entity.id
_entity.type
_entity.pdbx_description
1 polymer ?
#
loop_
_entity_poly.entity_id
_entity_poly.type
_entity_poly.pdbx_seq_one_letter_code
_entity_poly.pdbx_strand_id
1 'polypeptide(L)'
;MLDGTQDLEVARSWAAQLLKDKNPAKYYISAENFVAAFKNESTFSFVVTGEPFYGHLYGSGAYLDPRCNDIAIAAEEDFVPAGFAKRGGGFQFWEIQTEHTGAAIELLRDAHEINELIDRDAPDSSVRPGDPEEIFWGGLRNSQGQLADAAVVVKWQSGFHVLASVVTRAEDRGQGFATQLVRGISSHASLLGIDLIGLGVRPANVAAQRAYEKAGFSLIGSFTNYSRE
;
A
#
# COMPACT_ATOMS: atom_id res chain seq x y z
N MET A 1 19.24 -23.71 5.71
CA MET A 1 18.28 -24.36 6.65
C MET A 1 17.05 -23.49 6.70
N LEU A 2 15.84 -24.05 6.86
CA LEU A 2 14.62 -23.27 7.04
C LEU A 2 14.42 -22.99 8.53
N ASP A 3 14.36 -21.71 8.88
CA ASP A 3 14.05 -21.23 10.23
C ASP A 3 12.61 -20.75 10.27
N GLY A 4 11.89 -21.02 11.36
CA GLY A 4 10.51 -20.57 11.56
C GLY A 4 10.33 -19.88 12.92
N THR A 5 9.42 -18.90 13.00
CA THR A 5 9.10 -18.19 14.24
C THR A 5 7.62 -17.79 14.29
N GLN A 6 7.09 -17.71 15.51
CA GLN A 6 5.81 -17.08 15.86
C GLN A 6 6.00 -15.79 16.66
N ASP A 7 7.25 -15.40 16.89
CA ASP A 7 7.60 -14.14 17.54
C ASP A 7 7.61 -13.00 16.51
N LEU A 8 6.79 -12.00 16.74
CA LEU A 8 6.59 -10.85 15.86
C LEU A 8 7.87 -10.02 15.68
N GLU A 9 8.62 -9.78 16.75
CA GLU A 9 9.82 -8.94 16.70
C GLU A 9 10.96 -9.67 15.98
N VAL A 10 11.05 -10.99 16.17
CA VAL A 10 11.99 -11.83 15.39
C VAL A 10 11.63 -11.78 13.90
N ALA A 11 10.34 -11.91 13.55
CA ALA A 11 9.87 -11.85 12.17
C ALA A 11 10.17 -10.48 11.52
N ARG A 12 9.92 -9.38 12.23
CA ARG A 12 10.23 -8.01 11.78
C ARG A 12 11.74 -7.82 11.56
N SER A 13 12.56 -8.33 12.48
CA SER A 13 14.03 -8.30 12.36
C SER A 13 14.50 -9.07 11.12
N TRP A 14 13.95 -10.26 10.86
CA TRP A 14 14.27 -11.03 9.66
C TRP A 14 13.87 -10.30 8.38
N ALA A 15 12.68 -9.71 8.33
CA ALA A 15 12.24 -8.91 7.21
C ALA A 15 13.18 -7.73 6.95
N ALA A 16 13.54 -6.98 7.98
CA ALA A 16 14.47 -5.85 7.86
C ALA A 16 15.85 -6.28 7.35
N GLN A 17 16.37 -7.40 7.84
CA GLN A 17 17.68 -7.91 7.44
C GLN A 17 17.71 -8.38 5.98
N LEU A 18 16.66 -9.10 5.53
CA LEU A 18 16.63 -9.73 4.21
C LEU A 18 16.13 -8.77 3.11
N LEU A 19 15.14 -7.93 3.42
CA LEU A 19 14.50 -7.04 2.44
C LEU A 19 15.12 -5.64 2.41
N LYS A 20 15.86 -5.26 3.47
CA LYS A 20 16.58 -3.97 3.57
C LYS A 20 15.67 -2.77 3.24
N ASP A 21 16.10 -1.92 2.29
CA ASP A 21 15.37 -0.72 1.86
C ASP A 21 14.09 -1.05 1.09
N LYS A 22 13.96 -2.27 0.54
CA LYS A 22 12.79 -2.76 -0.17
C LYS A 22 11.96 -3.68 0.73
N ASN A 23 11.46 -3.16 1.85
CA ASN A 23 10.75 -3.93 2.86
C ASN A 23 9.26 -3.55 2.97
N PRO A 24 8.40 -3.98 2.03
CA PRO A 24 6.96 -3.79 2.16
C PRO A 24 6.33 -4.65 3.27
N ALA A 25 7.01 -5.71 3.75
CA ALA A 25 6.50 -6.57 4.82
C ALA A 25 6.15 -5.79 6.10
N LYS A 26 6.87 -4.71 6.41
CA LYS A 26 6.61 -3.86 7.59
C LYS A 26 5.19 -3.30 7.63
N TYR A 27 4.56 -3.06 6.48
CA TYR A 27 3.19 -2.55 6.39
C TYR A 27 2.13 -3.61 6.68
N TYR A 28 2.43 -4.88 6.48
CA TYR A 28 1.46 -5.99 6.61
C TYR A 28 1.57 -6.75 7.92
N ILE A 29 2.74 -6.75 8.59
CA ILE A 29 2.96 -7.49 9.83
C ILE A 29 2.55 -6.65 11.03
N SER A 30 1.46 -7.01 11.71
CA SER A 30 0.98 -6.38 12.95
C SER A 30 0.82 -7.40 14.08
N ALA A 31 0.75 -6.92 15.32
CA ALA A 31 0.50 -7.78 16.48
C ALA A 31 -0.87 -8.49 16.42
N GLU A 32 -1.83 -7.90 15.71
CA GLU A 32 -3.20 -8.40 15.62
C GLU A 32 -3.36 -9.47 14.54
N ASN A 33 -2.55 -9.41 13.47
CA ASN A 33 -2.72 -10.28 12.31
C ASN A 33 -1.59 -11.30 12.10
N PHE A 34 -0.44 -11.14 12.76
CA PHE A 34 0.72 -12.01 12.55
C PHE A 34 0.50 -13.43 13.10
N VAL A 35 0.81 -14.45 12.30
CA VAL A 35 0.67 -15.86 12.66
C VAL A 35 2.03 -16.55 12.76
N ALA A 36 2.86 -16.43 11.73
CA ALA A 36 4.18 -17.05 11.67
C ALA A 36 5.03 -16.43 10.56
N ALA A 37 6.35 -16.54 10.67
CA ALA A 37 7.28 -16.21 9.60
C ALA A 37 8.33 -17.31 9.43
N PHE A 38 8.88 -17.38 8.21
CA PHE A 38 9.87 -18.36 7.82
C PHE A 38 10.97 -17.67 6.99
N LYS A 39 12.21 -18.11 7.16
CA LYS A 39 13.33 -17.63 6.36
C LYS A 39 14.31 -18.76 6.03
N ASN A 40 15.09 -18.54 4.99
CA ASN A 40 16.36 -19.17 4.74
C ASN A 40 17.42 -18.09 4.43
N GLU A 41 18.52 -18.43 3.79
CA GLU A 41 19.61 -17.49 3.49
C GLU A 41 19.20 -16.34 2.54
N SER A 42 18.23 -16.57 1.65
CA SER A 42 17.86 -15.65 0.56
C SER A 42 16.37 -15.34 0.45
N THR A 43 15.51 -16.06 1.19
CA THR A 43 14.05 -15.91 1.08
C THR A 43 13.40 -15.66 2.43
N PHE A 44 12.29 -14.96 2.40
CA PHE A 44 11.47 -14.66 3.56
C PHE A 44 10.00 -14.88 3.22
N SER A 45 9.24 -15.39 4.17
CA SER A 45 7.79 -15.45 4.06
C SER A 45 7.14 -15.26 5.41
N PHE A 46 5.90 -14.78 5.41
CA PHE A 46 5.10 -14.69 6.61
C PHE A 46 3.63 -14.96 6.30
N VAL A 47 2.90 -15.33 7.34
CA VAL A 47 1.48 -15.64 7.33
C VAL A 47 0.76 -14.63 8.21
N VAL A 48 -0.32 -14.07 7.70
CA VAL A 48 -1.23 -13.23 8.46
C VAL A 48 -2.61 -13.89 8.55
N THR A 49 -3.38 -13.50 9.58
CA THR A 49 -4.76 -13.92 9.76
C THR A 49 -5.64 -13.47 8.59
N GLY A 50 -6.62 -14.26 8.28
CA GLY A 50 -7.64 -14.05 7.26
C GLY A 50 -8.50 -15.32 7.22
N GLU A 51 -9.62 -15.27 6.50
CA GLU A 51 -10.42 -16.47 6.22
C GLU A 51 -10.51 -16.65 4.71
N PRO A 52 -9.62 -17.44 4.14
CA PRO A 52 -8.48 -18.23 4.67
C PRO A 52 -7.24 -17.42 5.04
N PHE A 53 -6.23 -18.06 5.69
CA PHE A 53 -4.93 -17.43 5.95
C PHE A 53 -4.28 -16.94 4.67
N TYR A 54 -3.65 -15.78 4.77
CA TYR A 54 -2.95 -15.13 3.65
C TYR A 54 -1.43 -15.14 3.86
N GLY A 55 -0.70 -15.55 2.82
CA GLY A 55 0.76 -15.62 2.85
C GLY A 55 1.42 -14.54 2.00
N HIS A 56 2.50 -13.98 2.49
CA HIS A 56 3.40 -13.12 1.73
C HIS A 56 4.75 -13.82 1.56
N LEU A 57 5.20 -13.95 0.31
CA LEU A 57 6.44 -14.65 -0.05
C LEU A 57 7.38 -13.69 -0.77
N TYR A 58 8.64 -13.68 -0.36
CA TYR A 58 9.71 -12.84 -0.91
C TYR A 58 10.86 -13.72 -1.42
N GLY A 59 11.09 -13.67 -2.72
CA GLY A 59 12.05 -14.49 -3.43
C GLY A 59 11.49 -15.82 -3.90
N SER A 60 12.03 -16.31 -5.01
CA SER A 60 11.66 -17.60 -5.60
C SER A 60 12.08 -18.76 -4.67
N GLY A 61 11.14 -19.65 -4.38
CA GLY A 61 11.37 -20.76 -3.46
C GLY A 61 11.24 -20.41 -1.97
N ALA A 62 10.65 -19.24 -1.62
CA ALA A 62 10.24 -18.95 -0.25
C ALA A 62 9.26 -20.02 0.25
N TYR A 63 9.37 -20.35 1.54
CA TYR A 63 8.51 -21.35 2.14
C TYR A 63 7.04 -20.92 2.09
N LEU A 64 6.20 -21.79 1.59
CA LEU A 64 4.76 -21.61 1.53
C LEU A 64 4.11 -22.44 2.66
N ASP A 65 3.52 -21.74 3.63
CA ASP A 65 2.77 -22.39 4.68
C ASP A 65 1.51 -23.09 4.09
N PRO A 66 1.32 -24.37 4.36
CA PRO A 66 0.20 -25.14 3.77
C PRO A 66 -1.19 -24.66 4.19
N ARG A 67 -1.29 -23.84 5.23
CA ARG A 67 -2.55 -23.23 5.70
C ARG A 67 -3.02 -22.07 4.83
N CYS A 68 -2.14 -21.46 4.02
CA CYS A 68 -2.50 -20.35 3.15
C CYS A 68 -3.26 -20.84 1.93
N ASN A 69 -4.41 -20.23 1.64
CA ASN A 69 -5.16 -20.43 0.41
C ASN A 69 -4.95 -19.27 -0.57
N ASP A 70 -4.66 -18.08 -0.07
CA ASP A 70 -4.30 -16.91 -0.87
C ASP A 70 -2.89 -16.44 -0.52
N ILE A 71 -2.13 -16.04 -1.53
CA ILE A 71 -0.75 -15.59 -1.36
C ILE A 71 -0.41 -14.42 -2.27
N ALA A 72 0.50 -13.57 -1.83
CA ALA A 72 1.21 -12.60 -2.65
C ALA A 72 2.68 -12.96 -2.74
N ILE A 73 3.22 -13.02 -3.94
CA ILE A 73 4.63 -13.33 -4.19
C ILE A 73 5.33 -12.11 -4.76
N ALA A 74 6.39 -11.68 -4.08
CA ALA A 74 7.37 -10.74 -4.60
C ALA A 74 8.58 -11.53 -5.12
N ALA A 75 8.62 -11.78 -6.43
CA ALA A 75 9.70 -12.47 -7.10
C ALA A 75 10.06 -11.76 -8.41
N GLU A 76 11.31 -11.85 -8.82
CA GLU A 76 11.79 -11.29 -10.10
C GLU A 76 11.31 -12.11 -11.31
N GLU A 77 10.94 -13.38 -11.08
CA GLU A 77 10.48 -14.31 -12.12
C GLU A 77 9.04 -14.76 -11.85
N ASP A 78 8.33 -15.14 -12.90
CA ASP A 78 6.98 -15.72 -12.84
C ASP A 78 7.03 -17.13 -12.19
N PHE A 79 7.16 -17.16 -10.88
CA PHE A 79 7.11 -18.37 -10.08
C PHE A 79 5.65 -18.66 -9.69
N VAL A 80 5.13 -19.81 -10.12
CA VAL A 80 3.80 -20.29 -9.74
C VAL A 80 3.96 -21.47 -8.79
N PRO A 81 3.54 -21.37 -7.51
CA PRO A 81 3.57 -22.51 -6.61
C PRO A 81 2.62 -23.62 -7.09
N ALA A 82 3.04 -24.88 -6.88
CA ALA A 82 2.20 -26.02 -7.23
C ALA A 82 0.86 -25.97 -6.49
N GLY A 83 -0.26 -26.19 -7.21
CA GLY A 83 -1.62 -26.12 -6.66
C GLY A 83 -2.15 -24.70 -6.44
N PHE A 84 -1.54 -23.71 -7.11
CA PHE A 84 -2.01 -22.31 -7.09
C PHE A 84 -2.20 -21.78 -8.50
N ALA A 85 -3.24 -20.99 -8.68
CA ALA A 85 -3.51 -20.25 -9.91
C ALA A 85 -3.35 -18.73 -9.69
N LYS A 86 -2.86 -18.02 -10.70
CA LYS A 86 -2.72 -16.56 -10.69
C LYS A 86 -4.08 -15.90 -10.54
N ARG A 87 -4.19 -14.96 -9.60
CA ARG A 87 -5.41 -14.19 -9.34
C ARG A 87 -5.20 -12.71 -9.60
N GLY A 88 -5.96 -12.17 -10.57
CA GLY A 88 -5.91 -10.74 -10.87
C GLY A 88 -4.55 -10.25 -11.38
N GLY A 89 -4.32 -8.94 -11.32
CA GLY A 89 -3.15 -8.26 -11.88
C GLY A 89 -2.01 -8.01 -10.90
N GLY A 90 -2.09 -8.51 -9.66
CA GLY A 90 -1.12 -8.18 -8.62
C GLY A 90 -1.16 -6.72 -8.17
N PHE A 91 -0.15 -6.29 -7.44
CA PHE A 91 0.01 -4.90 -7.00
C PHE A 91 1.49 -4.53 -6.84
N GLN A 92 1.75 -3.24 -6.93
CA GLN A 92 3.04 -2.62 -6.59
C GLN A 92 2.90 -1.85 -5.30
N PHE A 93 3.91 -1.92 -4.44
CA PHE A 93 3.97 -1.14 -3.22
C PHE A 93 5.06 -0.08 -3.32
N TRP A 94 4.68 1.17 -3.06
CA TRP A 94 5.53 2.35 -3.15
C TRP A 94 5.61 3.04 -1.81
N GLU A 95 6.68 3.80 -1.58
CA GLU A 95 6.95 4.47 -0.32
C GLU A 95 7.63 5.81 -0.52
N ILE A 96 7.33 6.78 0.36
CA ILE A 96 7.99 8.08 0.43
C ILE A 96 8.37 8.39 1.89
N GLN A 97 9.58 8.90 2.08
CA GLN A 97 9.93 9.67 3.29
C GLN A 97 9.24 11.03 3.18
N THR A 98 8.48 11.40 4.20
CA THR A 98 7.75 12.66 4.18
C THR A 98 8.70 13.82 4.47
N GLU A 99 8.46 14.96 3.81
CA GLU A 99 9.23 16.16 4.00
C GLU A 99 8.30 17.37 3.92
N HIS A 100 8.48 18.34 4.83
CA HIS A 100 7.72 19.58 4.76
C HIS A 100 8.27 20.48 3.64
N THR A 101 7.58 20.52 2.51
CA THR A 101 7.96 21.30 1.33
C THR A 101 7.20 22.60 1.18
N GLY A 102 6.22 22.87 2.06
CA GLY A 102 5.29 23.99 1.91
C GLY A 102 4.20 23.77 0.86
N ALA A 103 4.16 22.61 0.19
CA ALA A 103 3.08 22.27 -0.72
C ALA A 103 1.75 22.19 0.04
N ALA A 104 0.76 22.96 -0.39
CA ALA A 104 -0.52 23.10 0.31
C ALA A 104 -1.57 22.14 -0.24
N ILE A 105 -2.44 21.66 0.65
CA ILE A 105 -3.69 20.97 0.35
C ILE A 105 -4.81 21.60 1.17
N GLU A 106 -6.05 21.38 0.76
CA GLU A 106 -7.23 21.59 1.60
C GLU A 106 -7.44 20.32 2.46
N LEU A 107 -7.62 20.52 3.77
CA LEU A 107 -8.08 19.43 4.65
C LEU A 107 -9.58 19.28 4.50
N LEU A 108 -10.01 18.20 3.87
CA LEU A 108 -11.40 17.95 3.57
C LEU A 108 -12.13 17.43 4.81
N ARG A 109 -13.34 17.92 5.03
CA ARG A 109 -14.23 17.51 6.14
C ARG A 109 -15.64 17.15 5.68
N ASP A 110 -16.01 17.54 4.47
CA ASP A 110 -17.31 17.22 3.91
C ASP A 110 -17.30 15.82 3.30
N ALA A 111 -17.78 14.85 4.09
CA ALA A 111 -17.88 13.46 3.70
C ALA A 111 -18.79 13.26 2.46
N HIS A 112 -19.78 14.14 2.26
CA HIS A 112 -20.67 14.03 1.11
C HIS A 112 -19.93 14.39 -0.18
N GLU A 113 -19.21 15.54 -0.20
CA GLU A 113 -18.42 15.96 -1.37
C GLU A 113 -17.34 14.94 -1.75
N ILE A 114 -16.67 14.35 -0.75
CA ILE A 114 -15.66 13.30 -0.98
C ILE A 114 -16.32 12.06 -1.59
N ASN A 115 -17.43 11.59 -1.01
CA ASN A 115 -18.14 10.41 -1.51
C ASN A 115 -18.68 10.62 -2.92
N GLU A 116 -19.23 11.79 -3.26
CA GLU A 116 -19.68 12.10 -4.63
C GLU A 116 -18.54 11.96 -5.65
N LEU A 117 -17.32 12.45 -5.30
CA LEU A 117 -16.15 12.32 -6.17
C LEU A 117 -15.73 10.86 -6.33
N ILE A 118 -15.68 10.10 -5.22
CA ILE A 118 -15.29 8.69 -5.23
C ILE A 118 -16.31 7.85 -6.01
N ASP A 119 -17.58 8.00 -5.74
CA ASP A 119 -18.63 7.21 -6.38
C ASP A 119 -18.65 7.38 -7.90
N ARG A 120 -18.33 8.60 -8.36
CA ARG A 120 -18.31 8.91 -9.78
C ARG A 120 -17.02 8.45 -10.47
N ASP A 121 -15.84 8.66 -9.86
CA ASP A 121 -14.57 8.59 -10.56
C ASP A 121 -13.64 7.46 -10.08
N ALA A 122 -13.91 6.86 -8.90
CA ALA A 122 -13.17 5.74 -8.32
C ALA A 122 -14.04 4.84 -7.41
N PRO A 123 -15.15 4.26 -7.92
CA PRO A 123 -16.11 3.51 -7.10
C PRO A 123 -15.51 2.30 -6.38
N ASP A 124 -14.38 1.75 -6.89
CA ASP A 124 -13.64 0.64 -6.29
C ASP A 124 -12.72 1.06 -5.14
N SER A 125 -12.74 2.32 -4.70
CA SER A 125 -11.93 2.80 -3.58
C SER A 125 -12.25 2.04 -2.29
N SER A 126 -11.20 1.57 -1.60
CA SER A 126 -11.33 0.72 -0.41
C SER A 126 -11.63 1.50 0.87
N VAL A 127 -11.24 2.77 0.94
CA VAL A 127 -11.44 3.64 2.11
C VAL A 127 -12.43 4.73 1.77
N ARG A 128 -13.33 5.01 2.71
CA ARG A 128 -14.37 6.05 2.61
C ARG A 128 -14.30 6.97 3.83
N PRO A 129 -14.82 8.20 3.76
CA PRO A 129 -14.95 9.06 4.93
C PRO A 129 -15.67 8.37 6.09
N GLY A 130 -15.08 8.47 7.28
CA GLY A 130 -15.55 7.79 8.49
C GLY A 130 -14.93 6.41 8.74
N ASP A 131 -13.97 5.99 7.93
CA ASP A 131 -13.18 4.78 8.18
C ASP A 131 -12.42 4.94 9.51
N PRO A 132 -12.44 3.92 10.41
CA PRO A 132 -11.80 4.01 11.72
C PRO A 132 -10.28 4.19 11.67
N GLU A 133 -9.63 3.83 10.58
CA GLU A 133 -8.18 4.00 10.37
C GLU A 133 -7.82 5.39 9.78
N GLU A 134 -8.81 6.22 9.46
CA GLU A 134 -8.65 7.54 8.87
C GLU A 134 -7.85 8.49 9.79
N ILE A 135 -6.83 9.15 9.21
CA ILE A 135 -6.09 10.22 9.89
C ILE A 135 -6.55 11.58 9.35
N PHE A 136 -6.49 11.77 8.02
CA PHE A 136 -7.03 12.96 7.36
C PHE A 136 -7.27 12.73 5.87
N TRP A 137 -8.26 13.44 5.33
CA TRP A 137 -8.48 13.61 3.90
C TRP A 137 -7.84 14.91 3.42
N GLY A 138 -7.08 14.83 2.33
CA GLY A 138 -6.54 15.97 1.62
C GLY A 138 -7.17 16.12 0.25
N GLY A 139 -7.32 17.35 -0.24
CA GLY A 139 -7.87 17.61 -1.55
C GLY A 139 -7.30 18.85 -2.23
N LEU A 140 -7.59 18.95 -3.52
CA LEU A 140 -7.31 20.12 -4.35
C LEU A 140 -8.57 20.52 -5.12
N ARG A 141 -8.75 21.83 -5.33
CA ARG A 141 -9.85 22.36 -6.15
C ARG A 141 -9.35 22.84 -7.51
N ASN A 142 -10.19 22.68 -8.52
CA ASN A 142 -9.95 23.25 -9.84
C ASN A 142 -10.28 24.76 -9.84
N SER A 143 -10.06 25.42 -10.99
CA SER A 143 -10.32 26.86 -11.17
C SER A 143 -11.81 27.26 -11.02
N GLN A 144 -12.71 26.30 -11.02
CA GLN A 144 -14.15 26.50 -10.81
C GLN A 144 -14.56 26.30 -9.35
N GLY A 145 -13.60 26.02 -8.45
CA GLY A 145 -13.85 25.76 -7.03
C GLY A 145 -14.38 24.35 -6.73
N GLN A 146 -14.45 23.46 -7.72
CA GLN A 146 -14.91 22.09 -7.53
C GLN A 146 -13.76 21.22 -7.01
N LEU A 147 -14.08 20.22 -6.18
CA LEU A 147 -13.11 19.23 -5.73
C LEU A 147 -12.59 18.44 -6.94
N ALA A 148 -11.33 18.69 -7.31
CA ALA A 148 -10.66 18.09 -8.46
C ALA A 148 -9.96 16.78 -8.12
N ASP A 149 -9.42 16.69 -6.90
CA ASP A 149 -8.65 15.55 -6.45
C ASP A 149 -8.81 15.36 -4.94
N ALA A 150 -8.87 14.11 -4.48
CA ALA A 150 -8.92 13.77 -3.06
C ALA A 150 -8.11 12.50 -2.78
N ALA A 151 -7.58 12.39 -1.56
CA ALA A 151 -6.99 11.17 -1.05
C ALA A 151 -6.97 11.19 0.48
N VAL A 152 -6.84 10.01 1.10
CA VAL A 152 -6.79 9.85 2.55
C VAL A 152 -5.48 9.22 3.00
N VAL A 153 -4.96 9.69 4.13
CA VAL A 153 -3.95 8.97 4.89
C VAL A 153 -4.64 8.17 5.97
N VAL A 154 -4.37 6.88 6.01
CA VAL A 154 -4.86 5.94 7.03
C VAL A 154 -3.69 5.36 7.82
N LYS A 155 -3.96 4.91 9.05
CA LYS A 155 -2.99 4.19 9.86
C LYS A 155 -3.40 2.72 9.95
N TRP A 156 -2.64 1.86 9.29
CA TRP A 156 -2.89 0.42 9.35
C TRP A 156 -2.54 -0.18 10.72
N GLN A 157 -3.07 -1.36 11.00
CA GLN A 157 -2.82 -2.11 12.25
C GLN A 157 -1.34 -2.37 12.51
N SER A 158 -0.50 -2.40 11.47
CA SER A 158 0.96 -2.46 11.59
C SER A 158 1.59 -1.23 12.26
N GLY A 159 0.81 -0.15 12.42
CA GLY A 159 1.26 1.15 12.91
C GLY A 159 1.80 2.08 11.82
N PHE A 160 1.98 1.58 10.59
CA PHE A 160 2.44 2.39 9.46
C PHE A 160 1.30 3.13 8.77
N HIS A 161 1.64 4.26 8.15
CA HIS A 161 0.68 5.09 7.42
C HIS A 161 0.67 4.74 5.93
N VAL A 162 -0.53 4.76 5.35
CA VAL A 162 -0.76 4.40 3.94
C VAL A 162 -1.64 5.46 3.29
N LEU A 163 -1.26 5.88 2.09
CA LEU A 163 -2.08 6.71 1.23
C LEU A 163 -3.07 5.82 0.48
N ALA A 164 -4.35 6.10 0.63
CA ALA A 164 -5.44 5.33 0.03
C ALA A 164 -6.43 6.25 -0.72
N SER A 165 -7.28 5.64 -1.53
CA SER A 165 -8.41 6.30 -2.22
C SER A 165 -8.02 7.58 -2.95
N VAL A 166 -6.87 7.54 -3.67
CA VAL A 166 -6.44 8.66 -4.52
C VAL A 166 -7.37 8.72 -5.74
N VAL A 167 -8.15 9.79 -5.83
CA VAL A 167 -9.15 9.99 -6.89
C VAL A 167 -9.00 11.37 -7.51
N THR A 168 -8.89 11.40 -8.84
CA THR A 168 -8.93 12.63 -9.64
C THR A 168 -10.20 12.65 -10.46
N ARG A 169 -10.96 13.75 -10.39
CA ARG A 169 -12.12 14.04 -11.25
C ARG A 169 -11.76 13.79 -12.72
N ALA A 170 -12.62 13.08 -13.45
CA ALA A 170 -12.30 12.66 -14.83
C ALA A 170 -11.91 13.83 -15.74
N GLU A 171 -12.62 14.94 -15.62
CA GLU A 171 -12.40 16.16 -16.42
C GLU A 171 -11.09 16.89 -16.08
N ASP A 172 -10.56 16.67 -14.88
CA ASP A 172 -9.33 17.29 -14.37
C ASP A 172 -8.09 16.38 -14.52
N ARG A 173 -8.26 15.17 -15.07
CA ARG A 173 -7.13 14.25 -15.30
C ARG A 173 -6.12 14.81 -16.31
N GLY A 174 -4.87 14.38 -16.17
CA GLY A 174 -3.78 14.83 -17.06
C GLY A 174 -3.24 16.24 -16.76
N GLN A 175 -3.83 16.98 -15.83
CA GLN A 175 -3.43 18.34 -15.46
C GLN A 175 -2.44 18.39 -14.27
N GLY A 176 -2.03 17.23 -13.75
CA GLY A 176 -1.02 17.13 -12.68
C GLY A 176 -1.58 17.19 -11.26
N PHE A 177 -2.89 17.23 -11.07
CA PHE A 177 -3.54 17.29 -9.76
C PHE A 177 -3.06 16.18 -8.82
N ALA A 178 -3.06 14.92 -9.26
CA ALA A 178 -2.61 13.80 -8.42
C ALA A 178 -1.17 13.97 -7.89
N THR A 179 -0.25 14.45 -8.73
CA THR A 179 1.14 14.73 -8.30
C THR A 179 1.18 15.86 -7.27
N GLN A 180 0.39 16.92 -7.46
CA GLN A 180 0.34 18.06 -6.54
C GLN A 180 -0.30 17.65 -5.21
N LEU A 181 -1.42 16.91 -5.25
CA LEU A 181 -2.10 16.41 -4.06
C LEU A 181 -1.17 15.54 -3.21
N VAL A 182 -0.52 14.55 -3.84
CA VAL A 182 0.35 13.60 -3.13
C VAL A 182 1.55 14.30 -2.49
N ARG A 183 2.15 15.31 -3.16
CA ARG A 183 3.19 16.15 -2.56
C ARG A 183 2.66 16.95 -1.37
N GLY A 184 1.48 17.53 -1.50
CA GLY A 184 0.85 18.31 -0.42
C GLY A 184 0.47 17.42 0.78
N ILE A 185 0.00 16.20 0.53
CA ILE A 185 -0.27 15.21 1.58
C ILE A 185 1.03 14.82 2.30
N SER A 186 2.11 14.53 1.57
CA SER A 186 3.42 14.24 2.16
C SER A 186 3.92 15.40 3.02
N SER A 187 3.79 16.64 2.50
CA SER A 187 4.16 17.84 3.24
C SER A 187 3.33 18.04 4.51
N HIS A 188 2.02 17.81 4.45
CA HIS A 188 1.14 17.91 5.62
C HIS A 188 1.39 16.79 6.64
N ALA A 189 1.59 15.58 6.18
CA ALA A 189 1.89 14.42 7.03
C ALA A 189 3.16 14.64 7.86
N SER A 190 4.20 15.23 7.28
CA SER A 190 5.43 15.54 8.02
C SER A 190 5.19 16.51 9.16
N LEU A 191 4.25 17.46 9.04
CA LEU A 191 3.85 18.35 10.15
C LEU A 191 3.14 17.62 11.28
N LEU A 192 2.56 16.47 11.00
CA LEU A 192 1.92 15.57 11.99
C LEU A 192 2.90 14.57 12.60
N GLY A 193 4.20 14.64 12.25
CA GLY A 193 5.20 13.68 12.72
C GLY A 193 5.09 12.30 12.06
N ILE A 194 4.46 12.21 10.89
CA ILE A 194 4.41 11.00 10.08
C ILE A 194 5.61 11.02 9.14
N ASP A 195 6.64 10.22 9.42
CA ASP A 195 7.90 10.25 8.66
C ASP A 195 7.85 9.44 7.37
N LEU A 196 6.90 8.51 7.25
CA LEU A 196 6.85 7.54 6.17
C LEU A 196 5.42 7.26 5.74
N ILE A 197 5.16 7.28 4.43
CA ILE A 197 3.87 6.90 3.84
C ILE A 197 4.10 5.85 2.75
N GLY A 198 3.39 4.71 2.85
CA GLY A 198 3.29 3.71 1.80
C GLY A 198 2.03 3.87 0.94
N LEU A 199 2.00 3.25 -0.21
CA LEU A 199 0.80 3.08 -1.02
C LEU A 199 0.86 1.82 -1.88
N GLY A 200 -0.31 1.24 -2.14
CA GLY A 200 -0.49 0.16 -3.09
C GLY A 200 -1.10 0.67 -4.41
N VAL A 201 -0.61 0.19 -5.54
CA VAL A 201 -1.17 0.53 -6.85
C VAL A 201 -1.19 -0.68 -7.78
N ARG A 202 -2.24 -0.81 -8.58
CA ARG A 202 -2.32 -1.87 -9.61
C ARG A 202 -1.26 -1.62 -10.70
N PRO A 203 -0.51 -2.65 -11.16
CA PRO A 203 0.50 -2.48 -12.21
C PRO A 203 -0.05 -1.87 -13.51
N ALA A 204 -1.32 -2.12 -13.83
CA ALA A 204 -2.00 -1.54 -14.99
C ALA A 204 -2.28 -0.03 -14.87
N ASN A 205 -2.24 0.55 -13.65
CA ASN A 205 -2.48 1.97 -13.43
C ASN A 205 -1.20 2.81 -13.62
N VAL A 206 -0.69 2.83 -14.85
CA VAL A 206 0.55 3.54 -15.21
C VAL A 206 0.46 5.05 -14.96
N ALA A 207 -0.74 5.64 -15.07
CA ALA A 207 -0.93 7.06 -14.81
C ALA A 207 -0.68 7.42 -13.34
N ALA A 208 -1.21 6.61 -12.41
CA ALA A 208 -0.97 6.79 -10.98
C ALA A 208 0.51 6.54 -10.62
N GLN A 209 1.14 5.49 -11.15
CA GLN A 209 2.56 5.21 -10.93
C GLN A 209 3.45 6.42 -11.32
N ARG A 210 3.20 7.02 -12.50
CA ARG A 210 3.92 8.22 -12.93
C ARG A 210 3.68 9.43 -12.02
N ALA A 211 2.47 9.58 -11.49
CA ALA A 211 2.17 10.66 -10.55
C ALA A 211 2.92 10.46 -9.23
N TYR A 212 2.97 9.23 -8.71
CA TYR A 212 3.66 8.88 -7.48
C TYR A 212 5.19 9.03 -7.62
N GLU A 213 5.75 8.53 -8.71
CA GLU A 213 7.18 8.69 -9.01
C GLU A 213 7.57 10.19 -9.08
N LYS A 214 6.79 11.01 -9.80
CA LYS A 214 7.00 12.47 -9.87
C LYS A 214 6.81 13.16 -8.52
N ALA A 215 6.00 12.60 -7.63
CA ALA A 215 5.82 13.11 -6.27
C ALA A 215 6.97 12.72 -5.33
N GLY A 216 7.84 11.78 -5.72
CA GLY A 216 9.00 11.34 -4.95
C GLY A 216 8.85 9.96 -4.31
N PHE A 217 7.76 9.23 -4.59
CA PHE A 217 7.64 7.85 -4.14
C PHE A 217 8.61 6.94 -4.88
N SER A 218 9.11 5.94 -4.18
CA SER A 218 9.97 4.88 -4.72
C SER A 218 9.27 3.54 -4.66
N LEU A 219 9.42 2.73 -5.70
CA LEU A 219 8.90 1.35 -5.73
C LEU A 219 9.73 0.48 -4.78
N ILE A 220 9.07 -0.16 -3.82
CA ILE A 220 9.71 -1.06 -2.84
C ILE A 220 9.30 -2.54 -3.00
N GLY A 221 8.30 -2.84 -3.80
CA GLY A 221 7.92 -4.22 -4.10
C GLY A 221 6.87 -4.33 -5.20
N SER A 222 6.97 -5.40 -5.97
CA SER A 222 5.95 -5.82 -6.95
C SER A 222 5.48 -7.21 -6.59
N PHE A 223 4.16 -7.42 -6.53
CA PHE A 223 3.56 -8.66 -6.09
C PHE A 223 2.63 -9.22 -7.15
N THR A 224 2.67 -10.53 -7.31
CA THR A 224 1.64 -11.30 -8.02
C THR A 224 0.82 -12.08 -7.02
N ASN A 225 -0.50 -12.02 -7.16
CA ASN A 225 -1.41 -12.73 -6.27
C ASN A 225 -1.79 -14.09 -6.86
N TYR A 226 -1.92 -15.09 -6.00
CA TYR A 226 -2.32 -16.44 -6.35
C TYR A 226 -3.34 -16.95 -5.33
N SER A 227 -4.24 -17.83 -5.78
CA SER A 227 -5.17 -18.56 -4.92
C SER A 227 -4.99 -20.05 -5.15
N ARG A 228 -5.22 -20.88 -4.13
CA ARG A 228 -5.21 -22.32 -4.20
C ARG A 228 -6.33 -22.80 -5.13
N GLU A 229 -6.02 -23.76 -5.99
CA GLU A 229 -6.99 -24.43 -6.88
C GLU A 229 -7.91 -25.39 -6.16
#